data_dcc5d7e540469e980f92fe08a00a0100
#
_entry.id   dcc5d7e540469e980f92fe08a00a0100
#
_cell.length_a   1.000
_cell.length_b   1.000
_cell.length_c   1.000
_cell.angle_alpha   90.00
_cell.angle_beta   90.00
_cell.angle_gamma   90.00
#
_symmetry.space_group_name_H-M   'P 1'
#
loop_
_entity.id
_entity.type
_entity.pdbx_description
1 polymer ?
#
loop_
_entity_poly.entity_id
_entity_poly.type
_entity_poly.pdbx_seq_one_letter_code
_entity_poly.pdbx_strand_id
1 'polypeptide(L)'
;TLDYAMNDPADPQSIYTRSDHYSYASKGIPIIFYFTGLHSDYHRPSDTVDKILFDKIQRIAQLAYGTGWRVANSEKAPEKDNKGPRAGKGHKGKLPVK
;
A
#
# COMPACT_ATOMS: atom_id res chain seq x y z
N THR A 1 -4.20 11.07 11.35
CA THR A 1 -4.05 11.69 10.02
C THR A 1 -3.45 10.69 9.05
N LEU A 2 -3.97 10.63 7.85
CA LEU A 2 -3.42 9.80 6.77
C LEU A 2 -2.45 10.66 5.94
N ASP A 3 -1.34 10.06 5.57
CA ASP A 3 -0.33 10.64 4.68
C ASP A 3 -0.34 9.88 3.35
N TYR A 4 -0.33 10.60 2.26
CA TYR A 4 -0.37 10.05 0.90
C TYR A 4 0.94 10.25 0.13
N ALA A 5 2.01 10.68 0.79
CA ALA A 5 3.29 10.95 0.14
C ALA A 5 3.84 9.73 -0.62
N MET A 6 3.64 8.53 -0.07
CA MET A 6 4.08 7.28 -0.72
C MET A 6 3.22 6.85 -1.92
N ASN A 7 2.12 7.56 -2.18
CA ASN A 7 1.31 7.37 -3.39
C ASN A 7 1.82 8.23 -4.57
N ASP A 8 2.82 9.06 -4.35
CA ASP A 8 3.44 9.85 -5.41
C ASP A 8 4.24 8.94 -6.35
N PRO A 9 4.04 9.03 -7.68
CA PRO A 9 4.90 8.32 -8.64
C PRO A 9 6.39 8.64 -8.51
N ALA A 10 6.72 9.76 -7.90
CA ALA A 10 8.10 10.20 -7.64
C ALA A 10 8.65 9.69 -6.29
N ASP A 11 7.90 8.87 -5.55
CA ASP A 11 8.37 8.30 -4.28
C ASP A 11 9.71 7.59 -4.46
N PRO A 12 10.79 8.04 -3.79
CA PRO A 12 12.13 7.45 -3.94
C PRO A 12 12.19 6.02 -3.38
N GLN A 13 11.26 5.65 -2.51
CA GLN A 13 11.19 4.30 -1.91
C GLN A 13 10.40 3.32 -2.78
N SER A 14 9.65 3.82 -3.76
CA SER A 14 8.84 3.01 -4.67
C SER A 14 7.86 2.06 -3.95
N ILE A 15 7.29 2.49 -2.84
CA ILE A 15 6.42 1.67 -1.98
C ILE A 15 5.23 1.10 -2.77
N TYR A 16 4.72 1.85 -3.73
CA TYR A 16 3.61 1.41 -4.57
C TYR A 16 3.84 0.08 -5.29
N THR A 17 5.08 -0.31 -5.53
CA THR A 17 5.42 -1.51 -6.30
C THR A 17 6.04 -2.64 -5.46
N ARG A 18 6.14 -2.47 -4.15
CA ARG A 18 7.01 -3.33 -3.31
C ARG A 18 6.32 -4.47 -2.58
N SER A 19 5.04 -4.71 -2.81
CA SER A 19 4.34 -5.80 -2.14
C SER A 19 3.21 -6.35 -3.02
N ASP A 20 2.46 -7.31 -2.52
CA ASP A 20 1.43 -8.06 -3.25
C ASP A 20 0.31 -7.21 -3.82
N HIS A 21 0.02 -6.05 -3.21
CA HIS A 21 -0.96 -5.12 -3.73
C HIS A 21 -0.67 -4.69 -5.18
N TYR A 22 0.60 -4.68 -5.57
CA TYR A 22 0.99 -4.30 -6.92
C TYR A 22 0.50 -5.29 -7.99
N SER A 23 0.36 -6.55 -7.66
CA SER A 23 -0.22 -7.56 -8.56
C SER A 23 -1.63 -7.19 -9.01
N TYR A 24 -2.40 -6.55 -8.15
CA TYR A 24 -3.73 -6.03 -8.46
C TYR A 24 -3.66 -4.66 -9.14
N ALA A 25 -2.86 -3.75 -8.59
CA ALA A 25 -2.71 -2.41 -9.12
C ALA A 25 -2.23 -2.40 -10.57
N SER A 26 -1.30 -3.29 -10.93
CA SER A 26 -0.81 -3.45 -12.29
C SER A 26 -1.88 -3.87 -13.29
N LYS A 27 -2.98 -4.45 -12.81
CA LYS A 27 -4.17 -4.80 -13.59
C LYS A 27 -5.24 -3.71 -13.60
N GLY A 28 -4.95 -2.55 -13.03
CA GLY A 28 -5.90 -1.44 -12.92
C GLY A 28 -6.98 -1.66 -11.86
N ILE A 29 -6.78 -2.59 -10.93
CA ILE A 29 -7.70 -2.81 -9.82
C ILE A 29 -7.35 -1.82 -8.71
N PRO A 30 -8.32 -1.04 -8.20
CA PRO A 30 -8.08 -0.14 -7.07
C PRO A 30 -7.58 -0.90 -5.85
N ILE A 31 -6.55 -0.39 -5.22
CA ILE A 31 -5.93 -0.98 -4.02
C ILE A 31 -5.75 0.06 -2.93
N ILE A 32 -5.63 -0.43 -1.72
CA ILE A 32 -5.13 0.33 -0.58
C ILE A 32 -3.98 -0.46 0.03
N PHE A 33 -2.89 0.23 0.31
CA PHE A 33 -1.75 -0.31 1.03
C PHE A 33 -1.46 0.55 2.25
N TYR A 34 -1.76 0.03 3.43
CA TYR A 34 -1.45 0.70 4.69
C TYR A 34 0.02 0.43 5.05
N PHE A 35 0.77 1.50 5.21
CA PHE A 35 2.19 1.41 5.49
C PHE A 35 2.60 2.46 6.53
N THR A 36 3.48 2.11 7.43
CA THR A 36 3.90 2.99 8.53
C THR A 36 5.37 3.37 8.49
N GLY A 37 6.02 3.11 7.39
CA GLY A 37 7.43 3.43 7.17
C GLY A 37 8.37 2.24 7.33
N LEU A 38 9.60 2.46 6.92
CA LEU A 38 10.71 1.51 7.11
C LEU A 38 11.38 1.74 8.46
N HIS A 39 11.96 0.69 9.02
CA HIS A 39 12.70 0.72 10.28
C HIS A 39 13.93 -0.17 10.20
N SER A 40 14.82 -0.07 11.20
CA SER A 40 16.11 -0.78 11.21
C SER A 40 15.99 -2.31 11.22
N ASP A 41 14.87 -2.84 11.71
CA ASP A 41 14.61 -4.28 11.80
C ASP A 41 13.87 -4.83 10.57
N TYR A 42 13.52 -3.97 9.60
CA TYR A 42 12.75 -4.36 8.42
C TYR A 42 13.41 -5.51 7.66
N HIS A 43 12.66 -6.59 7.46
CA HIS A 43 13.13 -7.83 6.83
C HIS A 43 14.37 -8.45 7.49
N ARG A 44 14.49 -8.33 8.81
CA ARG A 44 15.61 -8.90 9.59
C ARG A 44 15.09 -9.83 10.68
N PRO A 45 15.91 -10.80 11.11
CA PRO A 45 15.55 -11.66 12.26
C PRO A 45 15.35 -10.90 13.57
N SER A 46 15.87 -9.68 13.66
CA SER A 46 15.71 -8.79 14.82
C SER A 46 14.30 -8.15 14.90
N ASP A 47 13.46 -8.31 13.89
CA ASP A 47 12.08 -7.84 13.89
C ASP A 47 11.20 -8.80 14.69
N THR A 48 11.15 -8.61 15.98
CA THR A 48 10.55 -9.51 16.97
C THR A 48 9.25 -8.95 17.55
N VAL A 49 8.42 -9.83 18.10
CA VAL A 49 7.08 -9.49 18.60
C VAL A 49 7.09 -8.42 19.70
N ASP A 50 8.12 -8.40 20.56
CA ASP A 50 8.26 -7.42 21.63
C ASP A 50 8.42 -5.97 21.14
N LYS A 51 8.80 -5.78 19.87
CA LYS A 51 8.95 -4.46 19.24
C LYS A 51 7.66 -3.93 18.61
N ILE A 52 6.61 -4.72 18.58
CA ILE A 52 5.34 -4.35 17.97
C ILE A 52 4.61 -3.31 18.83
N LEU A 53 4.16 -2.24 18.21
CA LEU A 53 3.29 -1.23 18.81
C LEU A 53 1.82 -1.69 18.68
N PHE A 54 1.34 -2.47 19.63
CA PHE A 54 0.02 -3.08 19.57
C PHE A 54 -1.13 -2.07 19.45
N ASP A 55 -1.07 -0.95 20.14
CA ASP A 55 -2.08 0.11 20.02
C ASP A 55 -2.15 0.68 18.60
N LYS A 56 -1.00 0.78 17.93
CA LYS A 56 -0.92 1.22 16.54
C LYS A 56 -1.53 0.20 15.60
N ILE A 57 -1.22 -1.08 15.80
CA ILE A 57 -1.84 -2.18 15.04
C ILE A 57 -3.36 -2.15 15.18
N GLN A 58 -3.85 -1.99 16.39
CA GLN A 58 -5.30 -1.94 16.64
C GLN A 58 -5.97 -0.82 15.84
N ARG A 59 -5.40 0.38 15.88
CA ARG A 59 -5.95 1.53 15.13
C ARG A 59 -5.95 1.31 13.62
N ILE A 60 -4.86 0.75 13.09
CA ILE A 60 -4.75 0.47 11.65
C ILE A 60 -5.70 -0.65 11.25
N ALA A 61 -5.82 -1.69 12.05
CA ALA A 61 -6.76 -2.78 11.82
C ALA A 61 -8.22 -2.29 11.81
N GLN A 62 -8.59 -1.41 12.73
CA GLN A 62 -9.92 -0.78 12.75
C GLN A 62 -10.18 0.06 11.50
N LEU A 63 -9.19 0.84 11.06
CA LEU A 63 -9.28 1.62 9.83
C LEU A 63 -9.45 0.72 8.61
N ALA A 64 -8.63 -0.32 8.50
CA ALA A 64 -8.68 -1.28 7.39
C ALA A 64 -10.03 -2.01 7.36
N TYR A 65 -10.51 -2.47 8.50
CA TYR A 65 -11.84 -3.09 8.64
C TYR A 65 -12.95 -2.15 8.20
N GLY A 66 -12.97 -0.91 8.71
CA GLY A 66 -13.99 0.07 8.35
C GLY A 66 -13.99 0.42 6.86
N THR A 67 -12.81 0.50 6.26
CA THR A 67 -12.67 0.72 4.82
C THR A 67 -13.20 -0.48 4.02
N GLY A 68 -12.82 -1.69 4.38
CA GLY A 68 -13.30 -2.92 3.75
C GLY A 68 -14.82 -3.07 3.87
N TRP A 69 -15.37 -2.79 5.05
CA TRP A 69 -16.81 -2.80 5.27
C TRP A 69 -17.55 -1.84 4.35
N ARG A 70 -17.07 -0.61 4.23
CA ARG A 70 -17.67 0.40 3.34
C ARG A 70 -17.63 -0.03 1.88
N VAL A 71 -16.48 -0.51 1.44
CA VAL A 71 -16.31 -0.99 0.04
C VAL A 71 -17.22 -2.17 -0.24
N ALA A 72 -17.27 -3.15 0.65
CA ALA A 72 -18.09 -4.36 0.48
C ALA A 72 -19.59 -4.06 0.45
N ASN A 73 -20.05 -3.03 1.15
CA ASN A 73 -21.47 -2.63 1.22
C ASN A 73 -21.80 -1.46 0.28
N SER A 74 -20.86 -1.02 -0.54
CA SER A 74 -21.09 0.02 -1.54
C SER A 74 -21.87 -0.52 -2.73
N GLU A 75 -22.83 0.26 -3.24
CA GLU A 75 -23.59 -0.09 -4.44
C GLU A 75 -22.72 -0.02 -5.71
N LYS A 76 -21.63 0.76 -5.66
CA LYS A 76 -20.71 0.95 -6.79
C LYS A 76 -19.31 0.52 -6.41
N ALA A 77 -18.62 -0.12 -7.35
CA ALA A 77 -17.20 -0.39 -7.20
C ALA A 77 -16.40 0.91 -7.07
N PRO A 78 -15.27 0.90 -6.34
CA PRO A 78 -14.36 2.05 -6.31
C PRO A 78 -13.93 2.47 -7.71
N GLU A 79 -13.87 3.77 -7.95
CA GLU A 79 -13.44 4.31 -9.22
C GLU A 79 -11.95 4.03 -9.47
N LYS A 80 -11.63 3.73 -10.71
CA LYS A 80 -10.24 3.64 -11.16
C LYS A 80 -9.72 5.04 -11.45
N ASP A 81 -8.52 5.34 -10.97
CA ASP A 81 -7.92 6.67 -11.19
C ASP A 81 -7.37 6.91 -12.60
N ASN A 82 -7.46 5.92 -13.49
CA ASN A 82 -6.99 5.95 -14.88
C ASN A 82 -5.52 6.37 -15.07
N LYS A 83 -4.74 6.40 -14.00
CA LYS A 83 -3.32 6.78 -14.05
C LYS A 83 -2.43 5.63 -14.51
N GLY A 84 -3.00 4.45 -14.67
CA GLY A 84 -2.27 3.25 -15.07
C GLY A 84 -1.28 2.75 -14.02
N PRO A 85 -0.48 1.75 -14.38
CA PRO A 85 0.61 1.27 -13.52
C PRO A 85 1.60 2.40 -13.26
N ARG A 86 1.95 2.61 -12.00
CA ARG A 86 2.97 3.59 -11.61
C ARG A 86 4.31 2.92 -11.47
N ALA A 87 5.36 3.55 -12.02
CA ALA A 87 6.75 3.17 -11.79
C ALA A 87 7.34 4.13 -10.77
N GLY A 88 7.87 3.61 -9.68
CA GLY A 88 8.69 4.40 -8.77
C GLY A 88 10.03 4.76 -9.39
N LYS A 89 10.76 5.70 -8.79
CA LYS A 89 12.08 6.17 -9.27
C LYS A 89 13.12 5.05 -9.45
N GLY A 90 12.94 3.92 -8.79
CA GLY A 90 13.83 2.75 -8.94
C GLY A 90 13.50 1.86 -10.13
N HIS A 91 12.40 2.07 -10.80
CA HIS A 91 12.01 1.29 -11.98
C HIS A 91 12.55 1.95 -13.24
N LYS A 92 13.72 1.52 -13.66
CA LYS A 92 14.23 1.80 -15.02
C LYS A 92 13.56 0.81 -15.97
N GLY A 93 12.51 1.23 -16.63
CA GLY A 93 11.87 0.41 -17.65
C GLY A 93 10.34 0.45 -17.64
N LYS A 94 9.76 0.03 -18.74
CA LYS A 94 8.31 -0.15 -18.83
C LYS A 94 7.90 -1.28 -17.89
N LEU A 95 6.95 -0.99 -16.98
CA LEU A 95 6.29 -2.05 -16.25
C LEU A 95 5.72 -3.06 -17.25
N PRO A 96 5.85 -4.36 -16.99
CA PRO A 96 5.23 -5.34 -17.86
C PRO A 96 3.73 -5.12 -17.84
N VAL A 97 3.23 -4.56 -18.90
CA VAL A 97 1.80 -4.46 -19.17
C VAL A 97 1.39 -5.82 -19.73
N LYS A 98 0.73 -6.59 -18.90
CA LYS A 98 0.00 -7.75 -19.37
C LYS A 98 -1.48 -7.50 -19.22
#